data_f1c5070051f849dce9511e148ec43047
#
_entry.id   f1c5070051f849dce9511e148ec43047
#
_cell.length_a   1.000
_cell.length_b   1.000
_cell.length_c   1.000
_cell.angle_alpha   90.00
_cell.angle_beta   90.00
_cell.angle_gamma   90.00
#
_symmetry.space_group_name_H-M   'P 1'
#
loop_
_entity.id
_entity.type
_entity.pdbx_description
1 polymer ?
#
loop_
_entity_poly.entity_id
_entity_poly.type
_entity_poly.pdbx_seq_one_letter_code
_entity_poly.pdbx_strand_id
1 'polypeptide(L)'
;MAKRNKLAVFSVVALGMMFFAEQNKGCTRAVYLGPDDMIVTGRTMEWKEDPQSNIYLFPRGMEKRGGVTDNTVTWTSKYGSVVTAGYDIGVCDGMNEKGLVANLLFLTESSYHRPNDSRPVMGLSIWTQYVLVNFA
;
A
#
# COMPACT_ATOMS: atom_id res chain seq x y z
N MET A 1 -56.44 -6.27 4.24
CA MET A 1 -55.60 -5.18 4.83
C MET A 1 -54.17 -5.56 5.20
N ALA A 2 -53.76 -6.82 5.13
CA ALA A 2 -52.39 -7.25 5.59
C ALA A 2 -51.26 -7.13 4.55
N LYS A 3 -51.55 -6.93 3.25
CA LYS A 3 -50.48 -6.85 2.20
C LYS A 3 -49.73 -5.53 2.11
N ARG A 4 -50.36 -4.42 2.53
CA ARG A 4 -49.76 -3.07 2.44
C ARG A 4 -48.62 -2.84 3.48
N ASN A 5 -48.70 -3.46 4.63
CA ASN A 5 -47.72 -3.26 5.69
C ASN A 5 -46.43 -4.02 5.46
N LYS A 6 -46.43 -5.13 4.72
CA LYS A 6 -45.24 -5.90 4.41
C LYS A 6 -44.32 -5.19 3.44
N LEU A 7 -44.91 -4.49 2.44
CA LEU A 7 -44.10 -3.74 1.47
C LEU A 7 -43.42 -2.52 2.10
N ALA A 8 -44.13 -1.82 2.98
CA ALA A 8 -43.59 -0.68 3.71
C ALA A 8 -42.43 -1.08 4.68
N VAL A 9 -42.59 -2.20 5.37
CA VAL A 9 -41.54 -2.73 6.26
C VAL A 9 -40.30 -3.17 5.46
N PHE A 10 -40.48 -3.82 4.30
CA PHE A 10 -39.37 -4.21 3.41
C PHE A 10 -38.61 -3.00 2.86
N SER A 11 -39.32 -1.95 2.47
CA SER A 11 -38.71 -0.70 1.97
C SER A 11 -37.93 0.04 3.04
N VAL A 12 -38.40 0.07 4.29
CA VAL A 12 -37.69 0.70 5.42
C VAL A 12 -36.46 -0.09 5.82
N VAL A 13 -36.53 -1.43 5.82
CA VAL A 13 -35.38 -2.29 6.12
C VAL A 13 -34.33 -2.20 5.00
N ALA A 14 -34.73 -2.20 3.73
CA ALA A 14 -33.79 -2.03 2.61
C ALA A 14 -33.14 -0.64 2.62
N LEU A 15 -33.87 0.43 2.94
CA LEU A 15 -33.34 1.78 3.07
C LEU A 15 -32.41 1.90 4.29
N GLY A 16 -32.72 1.24 5.40
CA GLY A 16 -31.88 1.20 6.59
C GLY A 16 -30.56 0.48 6.35
N MET A 17 -30.54 -0.60 5.55
CA MET A 17 -29.29 -1.30 5.20
C MET A 17 -28.37 -0.49 4.28
N MET A 18 -28.89 0.45 3.49
CA MET A 18 -28.06 1.33 2.68
C MET A 18 -27.29 2.39 3.49
N PHE A 19 -27.77 2.73 4.69
CA PHE A 19 -27.09 3.71 5.56
C PHE A 19 -26.00 3.12 6.45
N PHE A 20 -25.88 1.79 6.53
CA PHE A 20 -24.85 1.10 7.31
C PHE A 20 -23.77 0.44 6.45
N ALA A 21 -23.68 0.79 5.17
CA ALA A 21 -22.48 0.49 4.40
C ALA A 21 -21.37 1.41 4.92
N GLU A 22 -20.72 1.04 6.03
CA GLU A 22 -19.40 1.57 6.34
C GLU A 22 -18.55 1.33 5.10
N GLN A 23 -18.14 2.39 4.44
CA GLN A 23 -17.16 2.30 3.40
C GLN A 23 -15.88 1.80 4.07
N ASN A 24 -15.60 0.50 3.92
CA ASN A 24 -14.30 -0.06 4.23
C ASN A 24 -13.27 0.72 3.40
N LYS A 25 -12.68 1.74 4.01
CA LYS A 25 -11.61 2.56 3.43
C LYS A 25 -10.30 1.81 3.60
N GLY A 26 -10.20 0.67 2.94
CA GLY A 26 -9.01 -0.15 2.94
C GLY A 26 -8.49 -0.33 1.51
N CYS A 27 -7.17 -0.18 1.34
CA CYS A 27 -6.52 -0.46 0.06
C CYS A 27 -6.77 -1.91 -0.36
N THR A 28 -7.07 -2.14 -1.64
CA THR A 28 -7.27 -3.48 -2.20
C THR A 28 -6.10 -3.82 -3.13
N ARG A 29 -5.62 -5.05 -3.06
CA ARG A 29 -4.63 -5.60 -3.98
C ARG A 29 -5.16 -6.85 -4.65
N ALA A 30 -5.00 -6.94 -5.96
CA ALA A 30 -5.31 -8.13 -6.76
C ALA A 30 -4.08 -8.58 -7.55
N VAL A 31 -3.91 -9.89 -7.67
CA VAL A 31 -2.87 -10.51 -8.49
C VAL A 31 -3.54 -11.41 -9.50
N TYR A 32 -3.29 -11.18 -10.77
CA TYR A 32 -3.72 -12.03 -11.86
C TYR A 32 -2.56 -12.90 -12.31
N LEU A 33 -2.79 -14.21 -12.34
CA LEU A 33 -1.85 -15.19 -12.87
C LEU A 33 -2.33 -15.58 -14.29
N GLY A 34 -1.62 -15.10 -15.29
CA GLY A 34 -1.92 -15.36 -16.70
C GLY A 34 -1.14 -16.53 -17.28
N PRO A 35 -1.33 -16.83 -18.58
CA PRO A 35 -0.52 -17.80 -19.30
C PRO A 35 0.94 -17.33 -19.41
N ASP A 36 1.84 -18.27 -19.71
CA ASP A 36 3.27 -18.00 -19.96
C ASP A 36 3.97 -17.29 -18.79
N ASP A 37 3.63 -17.67 -17.55
CA ASP A 37 4.16 -17.09 -16.31
C ASP A 37 3.92 -15.57 -16.16
N MET A 38 2.96 -15.03 -16.92
CA MET A 38 2.58 -13.63 -16.79
C MET A 38 1.91 -13.37 -15.45
N ILE A 39 2.44 -12.41 -14.70
CA ILE A 39 1.87 -11.96 -13.42
C ILE A 39 1.56 -10.47 -13.53
N VAL A 40 0.30 -10.11 -13.28
CA VAL A 40 -0.13 -8.72 -13.23
C VAL A 40 -0.63 -8.40 -11.82
N THR A 41 -0.06 -7.37 -11.22
CA THR A 41 -0.52 -6.87 -9.92
C THR A 41 -1.20 -5.52 -10.12
N GLY A 42 -2.44 -5.42 -9.65
CA GLY A 42 -3.18 -4.16 -9.58
C GLY A 42 -3.54 -3.83 -8.14
N ARG A 43 -3.62 -2.54 -7.82
CA ARG A 43 -4.09 -2.12 -6.50
C ARG A 43 -4.87 -0.81 -6.58
N THR A 44 -5.76 -0.61 -5.63
CA THR A 44 -6.42 0.67 -5.37
C THR A 44 -5.85 1.30 -4.11
N MET A 45 -5.75 2.63 -4.09
CA MET A 45 -5.34 3.37 -2.89
C MET A 45 -6.53 4.20 -2.41
N GLU A 46 -7.11 3.78 -1.30
CA GLU A 46 -8.12 4.55 -0.59
C GLU A 46 -7.43 5.42 0.45
N TRP A 47 -7.30 6.70 0.14
CA TRP A 47 -6.70 7.68 1.00
C TRP A 47 -7.60 8.92 1.09
N LYS A 48 -7.63 9.59 2.21
CA LYS A 48 -8.55 10.72 2.45
C LYS A 48 -8.22 11.98 1.64
N GLU A 49 -7.00 12.06 1.13
CA GLU A 49 -6.49 13.21 0.38
C GLU A 49 -5.79 12.72 -0.89
N ASP A 50 -5.71 13.56 -1.91
CA ASP A 50 -4.88 13.27 -3.09
C ASP A 50 -3.40 13.21 -2.68
N PRO A 51 -2.73 12.06 -2.80
CA PRO A 51 -1.32 11.93 -2.45
C PRO A 51 -0.38 12.55 -3.49
N GLN A 52 -0.89 13.18 -4.55
CA GLN A 52 -0.12 13.80 -5.64
C GLN A 52 1.00 12.87 -6.14
N SER A 53 0.60 11.64 -6.48
CA SER A 53 1.56 10.58 -6.80
C SER A 53 2.32 10.87 -8.09
N ASN A 54 3.64 10.79 -8.02
CA ASN A 54 4.54 10.84 -9.16
C ASN A 54 5.21 9.49 -9.39
N ILE A 55 5.69 9.25 -10.62
CA ILE A 55 6.45 8.05 -10.98
C ILE A 55 7.94 8.41 -10.97
N TYR A 56 8.71 7.57 -10.29
CA TYR A 56 10.17 7.69 -10.21
C TYR A 56 10.86 6.45 -10.74
N LEU A 57 12.00 6.67 -11.37
CA LEU A 57 12.94 5.63 -11.74
C LEU A 57 14.16 5.71 -10.79
N PHE A 58 14.38 4.65 -10.02
CA PHE A 58 15.57 4.53 -9.16
C PHE A 58 16.57 3.57 -9.79
N PRO A 59 17.77 4.04 -10.16
CA PRO A 59 18.81 3.18 -10.69
C PRO A 59 19.49 2.32 -9.60
N ARG A 60 20.24 1.32 -10.03
CA ARG A 60 21.18 0.60 -9.18
C ARG A 60 22.25 1.54 -8.64
N GLY A 61 22.88 1.16 -7.53
CA GLY A 61 24.03 1.86 -6.97
C GLY A 61 23.68 3.13 -6.18
N MET A 62 22.39 3.47 -6.02
CA MET A 62 22.00 4.60 -5.17
C MET A 62 22.25 4.30 -3.70
N GLU A 63 22.98 5.16 -3.02
CA GLU A 63 23.08 5.14 -1.56
C GLU A 63 21.84 5.75 -0.93
N LYS A 64 21.27 5.06 0.05
CA LYS A 64 20.02 5.43 0.70
C LYS A 64 20.09 5.23 2.21
N ARG A 65 19.20 5.98 2.89
CA ARG A 65 18.99 5.87 4.34
C ARG A 65 17.52 5.60 4.63
N GLY A 66 17.27 4.77 5.62
CA GLY A 66 15.92 4.33 6.00
C GLY A 66 15.13 5.30 6.88
N GLY A 67 15.71 6.43 7.25
CA GLY A 67 15.08 7.43 8.10
C GLY A 67 15.96 8.64 8.37
N VAL A 68 15.46 9.53 9.23
CA VAL A 68 16.12 10.80 9.58
C VAL A 68 17.00 10.72 10.85
N THR A 69 16.90 9.63 11.60
CA THR A 69 17.69 9.43 12.83
C THR A 69 19.09 8.93 12.49
N ASP A 70 20.05 9.13 13.41
CA ASP A 70 21.42 8.64 13.22
C ASP A 70 21.47 7.10 13.19
N ASN A 71 20.68 6.44 14.05
CA ASN A 71 20.56 4.98 14.09
C ASN A 71 19.51 4.48 13.07
N THR A 72 19.80 4.61 11.78
CA THR A 72 18.92 4.14 10.71
C THR A 72 19.62 3.15 9.78
N VAL A 73 18.85 2.29 9.14
CA VAL A 73 19.37 1.37 8.12
C VAL A 73 19.91 2.18 6.94
N THR A 74 21.10 1.82 6.46
CA THR A 74 21.69 2.35 5.22
C THR A 74 21.93 1.22 4.23
N TRP A 75 21.82 1.49 2.94
CA TRP A 75 22.06 0.51 1.89
C TRP A 75 22.48 1.16 0.58
N THR A 76 23.06 0.34 -0.28
CA THR A 76 23.26 0.66 -1.70
C THR A 76 22.31 -0.20 -2.52
N SER A 77 21.52 0.43 -3.39
CA SER A 77 20.50 -0.26 -4.21
C SER A 77 21.13 -1.31 -5.12
N LYS A 78 20.73 -2.57 -4.96
CA LYS A 78 21.20 -3.69 -5.80
C LYS A 78 20.46 -3.74 -7.13
N TYR A 79 19.17 -3.37 -7.12
CA TYR A 79 18.29 -3.41 -8.29
C TYR A 79 17.72 -2.05 -8.61
N GLY A 80 17.55 -1.79 -9.91
CA GLY A 80 16.76 -0.66 -10.38
C GLY A 80 15.27 -0.94 -10.19
N SER A 81 14.48 0.13 -10.01
CA SER A 81 13.04 0.01 -9.82
C SER A 81 12.28 1.20 -10.40
N VAL A 82 11.04 0.95 -10.83
CA VAL A 82 10.04 1.96 -11.15
C VAL A 82 9.03 1.99 -10.01
N VAL A 83 8.75 3.16 -9.47
CA VAL A 83 7.92 3.30 -8.29
C VAL A 83 6.95 4.48 -8.42
N THR A 84 5.84 4.41 -7.68
CA THR A 84 5.00 5.57 -7.39
C THR A 84 5.26 6.05 -5.97
N ALA A 85 5.45 7.34 -5.81
CA ALA A 85 5.60 7.96 -4.50
C ALA A 85 4.39 8.84 -4.18
N GLY A 86 3.91 8.77 -2.94
CA GLY A 86 2.93 9.71 -2.41
C GLY A 86 3.63 10.91 -1.81
N TYR A 87 3.12 12.12 -2.08
CA TYR A 87 3.63 13.41 -1.60
C TYR A 87 5.12 13.64 -1.92
N ASP A 88 5.67 12.95 -2.92
CA ASP A 88 7.11 12.91 -3.24
C ASP A 88 8.02 12.48 -2.08
N ILE A 89 7.46 11.86 -1.05
CA ILE A 89 8.17 11.47 0.18
C ILE A 89 8.34 9.96 0.29
N GLY A 90 7.26 9.20 0.13
CA GLY A 90 7.23 7.76 0.40
C GLY A 90 6.86 6.92 -0.80
N VAL A 91 7.59 5.83 -1.01
CA VAL A 91 7.26 4.87 -2.07
C VAL A 91 6.04 4.05 -1.64
N CYS A 92 4.95 4.22 -2.38
CA CYS A 92 3.70 3.50 -2.15
C CYS A 92 3.69 2.16 -2.88
N ASP A 93 4.14 2.16 -4.14
CA ASP A 93 4.08 1.00 -5.03
C ASP A 93 5.30 0.97 -5.93
N GLY A 94 5.61 -0.21 -6.44
CA GLY A 94 6.63 -0.32 -7.45
C GLY A 94 6.95 -1.74 -7.87
N MET A 95 7.80 -1.81 -8.88
CA MET A 95 8.35 -3.05 -9.39
C MET A 95 9.85 -2.86 -9.66
N ASN A 96 10.65 -3.85 -9.31
CA ASN A 96 12.05 -3.84 -9.67
C ASN A 96 12.32 -4.56 -10.99
N GLU A 97 13.53 -4.41 -11.49
CA GLU A 97 13.98 -5.02 -12.76
C GLU A 97 14.03 -6.55 -12.76
N LYS A 98 13.80 -7.19 -11.60
CA LYS A 98 13.69 -8.64 -11.44
C LYS A 98 12.24 -9.12 -11.38
N GLY A 99 11.27 -8.21 -11.50
CA GLY A 99 9.85 -8.54 -11.46
C GLY A 99 9.26 -8.58 -10.05
N LEU A 100 10.03 -8.28 -8.99
CA LEU A 100 9.48 -8.16 -7.66
C LEU A 100 8.56 -6.93 -7.58
N VAL A 101 7.32 -7.14 -7.15
CA VAL A 101 6.33 -6.07 -6.90
C VAL A 101 6.13 -5.91 -5.39
N ALA A 102 6.16 -4.67 -4.93
CA ALA A 102 5.84 -4.32 -3.55
C ALA A 102 4.81 -3.18 -3.49
N ASN A 103 3.87 -3.29 -2.57
CA ASN A 103 2.79 -2.32 -2.37
C ASN A 103 2.67 -1.99 -0.89
N LEU A 104 2.51 -0.71 -0.57
CA LEU A 104 2.20 -0.24 0.76
C LEU A 104 0.67 -0.14 0.91
N LEU A 105 0.08 -1.02 1.71
CA LEU A 105 -1.34 -1.00 2.04
C LEU A 105 -1.51 -0.53 3.49
N PHE A 106 -2.44 0.39 3.70
CA PHE A 106 -2.75 0.89 5.03
C PHE A 106 -3.77 -0.02 5.72
N LEU A 107 -3.47 -0.38 6.97
CA LEU A 107 -4.39 -1.09 7.86
C LEU A 107 -4.44 -0.34 9.20
N THR A 108 -5.61 0.17 9.54
CA THR A 108 -5.83 1.00 10.74
C THR A 108 -5.46 0.28 12.04
N GLU A 109 -5.71 -1.04 12.08
CA GLU A 109 -5.46 -1.89 13.24
C GLU A 109 -3.99 -2.33 13.37
N SER A 110 -3.12 -1.91 12.45
CA SER A 110 -1.70 -2.26 12.51
C SER A 110 -1.04 -1.72 13.78
N SER A 111 -0.30 -2.59 14.46
CA SER A 111 0.49 -2.25 15.62
C SER A 111 1.97 -2.48 15.33
N TYR A 112 2.79 -1.48 15.56
CA TYR A 112 4.22 -1.53 15.35
C TYR A 112 4.94 -1.56 16.69
N HIS A 113 5.92 -2.45 16.83
CA HIS A 113 6.78 -2.47 18.00
C HIS A 113 7.58 -1.17 18.12
N ARG A 114 7.63 -0.65 19.34
CA ARG A 114 8.58 0.43 19.63
C ARG A 114 9.98 -0.17 19.65
N PRO A 115 10.94 0.42 18.95
CA PRO A 115 12.34 -0.01 19.08
C PRO A 115 12.77 0.19 20.53
N ASN A 116 13.12 -0.89 21.20
CA ASN A 116 13.61 -0.87 22.60
C ASN A 116 15.08 -1.29 22.68
N ASP A 117 15.75 -1.40 21.56
CA ASP A 117 17.10 -1.90 21.42
C ASP A 117 17.94 -1.01 20.47
N SER A 118 19.19 -1.39 20.30
CA SER A 118 20.15 -0.68 19.46
C SER A 118 20.04 -1.01 17.97
N ARG A 119 19.02 -1.78 17.52
CA ARG A 119 18.85 -2.11 16.09
C ARG A 119 18.56 -0.86 15.28
N PRO A 120 19.16 -0.74 14.09
CA PRO A 120 18.84 0.36 13.20
C PRO A 120 17.36 0.37 12.83
N VAL A 121 16.76 1.55 12.77
CA VAL A 121 15.35 1.74 12.46
C VAL A 121 15.13 2.09 10.99
N MET A 122 13.94 1.80 10.49
CA MET A 122 13.50 2.17 9.15
C MET A 122 12.12 2.81 9.22
N GLY A 123 11.94 3.93 8.52
CA GLY A 123 10.64 4.58 8.39
C GLY A 123 9.68 3.74 7.54
N LEU A 124 8.41 3.72 7.94
CA LEU A 124 7.36 2.96 7.23
C LEU A 124 7.25 3.36 5.74
N SER A 125 7.37 4.64 5.44
CA SER A 125 7.31 5.17 4.07
C SER A 125 8.50 4.76 3.18
N ILE A 126 9.54 4.19 3.76
CA ILE A 126 10.79 3.83 3.05
C ILE A 126 10.90 2.32 2.83
N TRP A 127 10.18 1.50 3.62
CA TRP A 127 10.39 0.06 3.59
C TRP A 127 10.04 -0.56 2.23
N THR A 128 9.02 -0.07 1.52
CA THR A 128 8.66 -0.54 0.18
C THR A 128 9.82 -0.35 -0.79
N GLN A 129 10.47 0.83 -0.76
CA GLN A 129 11.66 1.09 -1.55
C GLN A 129 12.80 0.15 -1.18
N TYR A 130 13.04 -0.05 0.11
CA TYR A 130 14.09 -0.96 0.60
C TYR A 130 13.91 -2.38 0.08
N VAL A 131 12.69 -2.89 0.11
CA VAL A 131 12.36 -4.24 -0.41
C VAL A 131 12.65 -4.32 -1.91
N LEU A 132 12.14 -3.36 -2.69
CA LEU A 132 12.30 -3.36 -4.15
C LEU A 132 13.75 -3.31 -4.60
N VAL A 133 14.60 -2.54 -3.91
CA VAL A 133 15.98 -2.34 -4.37
C VAL A 133 16.99 -3.33 -3.80
N ASN A 134 16.61 -4.17 -2.83
CA ASN A 134 17.53 -5.12 -2.19
C ASN A 134 17.19 -6.59 -2.44
N PHE A 135 15.96 -6.92 -2.81
CA PHE A 135 15.48 -8.28 -2.98
C PHE A 135 14.97 -8.55 -4.41
N ALA A 136 14.91 -9.86 -4.77
CA ALA A 136 14.43 -10.33 -6.07
C ALA A 136 13.57 -11.60 -5.90
#